data_ec8a7d238cbe76d926efcb4b7a668dad
#
_entry.id   ec8a7d238cbe76d926efcb4b7a668dad
#
_cell.length_a   1.000
_cell.length_b   1.000
_cell.length_c   1.000
_cell.angle_alpha   90.00
_cell.angle_beta   90.00
_cell.angle_gamma   90.00
#
_symmetry.space_group_name_H-M   'P 1'
#
loop_
_entity.id
_entity.type
_entity.pdbx_description
1 polymer ?
#
loop_
_entity_poly.entity_id
_entity_poly.type
_entity_poly.pdbx_seq_one_letter_code
_entity_poly.pdbx_strand_id
1 'polypeptide(L)'
;MPTGGRLAMNVALTGATGFIGSHVLEELHKHGHEVTALVRDDAQADIVATRGATPTVNDLYDRPAVESALRTADGAIHTASPGDATSADLDSAVVDAAIDAFAGTGKPYLHISGVWIYGTNPAISEKSPFNPPAMVAWRQPIERRVLDATDMRGVVITSSVAYGDGGGGIPGLLLGSPRDDAGNLIMLGTGQQHWSTVHVADLADFFRRVVEHDSAGGYYVIGDGVNSTVAELTEAAAVAAGAPAAVPGSDEEARARLGEYFADVLLLDQSTTAAKARTELDWAPSHPGLVDELRHGSYRN
;
A
#
# COMPACT_ATOMS: atom_id res chain seq x y z
N MET A 1 -29.16 14.65 -6.63
CA MET A 1 -29.77 13.36 -6.28
C MET A 1 -29.06 12.90 -5.02
N PRO A 2 -29.74 12.57 -3.92
CA PRO A 2 -29.04 12.00 -2.77
C PRO A 2 -28.42 10.68 -3.22
N THR A 3 -27.11 10.55 -3.03
CA THR A 3 -26.35 9.31 -3.18
C THR A 3 -26.99 8.28 -2.26
N GLY A 4 -27.71 7.32 -2.83
CA GLY A 4 -28.26 6.20 -2.07
C GLY A 4 -27.08 5.52 -1.34
N GLY A 5 -27.09 5.59 -0.02
CA GLY A 5 -26.11 4.92 0.80
C GLY A 5 -26.13 3.44 0.43
N ARG A 6 -24.98 2.90 0.01
CA ARG A 6 -24.86 1.48 -0.24
C ARG A 6 -25.14 0.73 1.07
N LEU A 7 -25.72 -0.45 0.97
CA LEU A 7 -25.93 -1.31 2.14
C LEU A 7 -24.60 -1.61 2.81
N ALA A 8 -24.59 -1.67 4.14
CA ALA A 8 -23.44 -2.14 4.90
C ALA A 8 -22.98 -3.50 4.36
N MET A 9 -21.68 -3.64 4.16
CA MET A 9 -21.05 -4.88 3.69
C MET A 9 -20.27 -5.51 4.85
N ASN A 10 -20.14 -6.82 4.87
CA ASN A 10 -19.12 -7.51 5.64
C ASN A 10 -17.88 -7.71 4.76
N VAL A 11 -16.78 -7.04 5.07
CA VAL A 11 -15.53 -7.09 4.31
C VAL A 11 -14.49 -7.93 5.06
N ALA A 12 -14.01 -9.00 4.43
CA ALA A 12 -12.88 -9.76 4.96
C ALA A 12 -11.57 -8.97 4.71
N LEU A 13 -10.78 -8.78 5.76
CA LEU A 13 -9.53 -8.01 5.69
C LEU A 13 -8.37 -8.80 6.25
N THR A 14 -7.32 -9.01 5.45
CA THR A 14 -6.03 -9.50 5.94
C THR A 14 -5.08 -8.33 6.16
N GLY A 15 -4.17 -8.46 7.13
CA GLY A 15 -3.21 -7.39 7.45
C GLY A 15 -3.80 -6.24 8.24
N ALA A 16 -4.95 -6.41 8.88
CA ALA A 16 -5.69 -5.39 9.65
C ALA A 16 -4.90 -4.75 10.80
N THR A 17 -3.81 -5.36 11.27
CA THR A 17 -2.91 -4.81 12.29
C THR A 17 -1.70 -4.07 11.70
N GLY A 18 -1.49 -4.16 10.37
CA GLY A 18 -0.40 -3.48 9.66
C GLY A 18 -0.70 -2.01 9.39
N PHE A 19 0.29 -1.26 8.90
CA PHE A 19 0.18 0.18 8.65
C PHE A 19 -0.99 0.52 7.72
N ILE A 20 -1.07 -0.08 6.53
CA ILE A 20 -2.15 0.18 5.58
C ILE A 20 -3.46 -0.45 6.06
N GLY A 21 -3.43 -1.72 6.45
CA GLY A 21 -4.64 -2.46 6.80
C GLY A 21 -5.39 -1.90 8.01
N SER A 22 -4.69 -1.31 8.98
CA SER A 22 -5.35 -0.68 10.13
C SER A 22 -6.15 0.56 9.74
N HIS A 23 -5.64 1.38 8.81
CA HIS A 23 -6.38 2.53 8.28
C HIS A 23 -7.55 2.10 7.39
N VAL A 24 -7.38 1.03 6.60
CA VAL A 24 -8.49 0.44 5.84
C VAL A 24 -9.60 -0.06 6.77
N LEU A 25 -9.25 -0.74 7.87
CA LEU A 25 -10.22 -1.17 8.87
C LEU A 25 -10.99 0.02 9.43
N GLU A 26 -10.29 1.06 9.89
CA GLU A 26 -10.89 2.27 10.48
C GLU A 26 -11.80 3.00 9.47
N GLU A 27 -11.38 3.12 8.21
CA GLU A 27 -12.15 3.79 7.17
C GLU A 27 -13.42 2.99 6.80
N LEU A 28 -13.34 1.66 6.70
CA LEU A 28 -14.50 0.80 6.50
C LEU A 28 -15.50 0.90 7.65
N HIS A 29 -15.02 0.81 8.88
CA HIS A 29 -15.85 0.91 10.09
C HIS A 29 -16.55 2.28 10.20
N LYS A 30 -15.82 3.36 9.94
CA LYS A 30 -16.34 4.75 9.92
C LYS A 30 -17.48 4.92 8.93
N HIS A 31 -17.50 4.16 7.84
CA HIS A 31 -18.55 4.19 6.81
C HIS A 31 -19.63 3.12 6.99
N GLY A 32 -19.65 2.43 8.15
CA GLY A 32 -20.71 1.52 8.55
C GLY A 32 -20.59 0.11 7.98
N HIS A 33 -19.42 -0.27 7.46
CA HIS A 33 -19.15 -1.66 7.07
C HIS A 33 -18.75 -2.49 8.28
N GLU A 34 -19.11 -3.76 8.26
CA GLU A 34 -18.58 -4.77 9.16
C GLU A 34 -17.26 -5.29 8.60
N VAL A 35 -16.27 -5.50 9.47
CA VAL A 35 -14.97 -6.03 9.06
C VAL A 35 -14.69 -7.35 9.78
N THR A 36 -14.52 -8.41 9.01
CA THR A 36 -13.98 -9.68 9.50
C THR A 36 -12.47 -9.68 9.28
N ALA A 37 -11.70 -9.48 10.34
CA ALA A 37 -10.23 -9.41 10.25
C ALA A 37 -9.60 -10.80 10.42
N LEU A 38 -8.90 -11.28 9.39
CA LEU A 38 -8.10 -12.51 9.46
C LEU A 38 -6.76 -12.17 10.10
N VAL A 39 -6.51 -12.73 11.28
CA VAL A 39 -5.34 -12.45 12.11
C VAL A 39 -4.61 -13.74 12.50
N ARG A 40 -3.32 -13.64 12.89
CA ARG A 40 -2.47 -14.81 13.13
C ARG A 40 -2.60 -15.41 14.53
N ASP A 41 -2.98 -14.58 15.51
CA ASP A 41 -2.95 -14.94 16.92
C ASP A 41 -3.94 -14.09 17.75
N ASP A 42 -4.14 -14.50 18.99
CA ASP A 42 -5.07 -13.85 19.92
C ASP A 42 -4.67 -12.40 20.25
N ALA A 43 -3.37 -12.09 20.27
CA ALA A 43 -2.91 -10.72 20.53
C ALA A 43 -3.34 -9.77 19.40
N GLN A 44 -3.24 -10.21 18.15
CA GLN A 44 -3.76 -9.46 17.01
C GLN A 44 -5.30 -9.42 17.01
N ALA A 45 -5.96 -10.51 17.46
CA ALA A 45 -7.41 -10.53 17.60
C ALA A 45 -7.91 -9.47 18.59
N ASP A 46 -7.26 -9.32 19.72
CA ASP A 46 -7.58 -8.27 20.71
C ASP A 46 -7.40 -6.86 20.11
N ILE A 47 -6.31 -6.64 19.35
CA ILE A 47 -6.05 -5.34 18.71
C ILE A 47 -7.18 -4.97 17.73
N VAL A 48 -7.57 -5.87 16.83
CA VAL A 48 -8.60 -5.55 15.83
C VAL A 48 -9.98 -5.46 16.43
N ALA A 49 -10.28 -6.24 17.47
CA ALA A 49 -11.55 -6.17 18.21
C ALA A 49 -11.74 -4.80 18.88
N THR A 50 -10.68 -4.19 19.45
CA THR A 50 -10.75 -2.83 20.03
C THR A 50 -11.03 -1.76 18.98
N ARG A 51 -10.80 -2.05 17.69
CA ARG A 51 -11.08 -1.18 16.54
C ARG A 51 -12.40 -1.50 15.85
N GLY A 52 -13.24 -2.35 16.45
CA GLY A 52 -14.58 -2.67 15.94
C GLY A 52 -14.64 -3.78 14.89
N ALA A 53 -13.55 -4.49 14.61
CA ALA A 53 -13.59 -5.66 13.73
C ALA A 53 -13.92 -6.95 14.48
N THR A 54 -14.51 -7.91 13.77
CA THR A 54 -14.67 -9.28 14.23
C THR A 54 -13.41 -10.08 13.87
N PRO A 55 -12.61 -10.53 14.84
CA PRO A 55 -11.40 -11.30 14.54
C PRO A 55 -11.73 -12.74 14.15
N THR A 56 -10.95 -13.27 13.22
CA THR A 56 -10.89 -14.70 12.91
C THR A 56 -9.42 -15.12 12.93
N VAL A 57 -9.04 -15.94 13.90
CA VAL A 57 -7.65 -16.40 14.04
C VAL A 57 -7.39 -17.51 13.03
N ASN A 58 -6.58 -17.24 12.04
CA ASN A 58 -6.26 -18.15 10.94
C ASN A 58 -4.79 -18.03 10.54
N ASP A 59 -4.19 -19.16 10.20
CA ASP A 59 -2.98 -19.15 9.38
C ASP A 59 -3.38 -18.84 7.93
N LEU A 60 -2.83 -17.79 7.33
CA LEU A 60 -3.14 -17.42 5.94
C LEU A 60 -2.59 -18.42 4.91
N TYR A 61 -1.75 -19.37 5.32
CA TYR A 61 -1.35 -20.53 4.49
C TYR A 61 -2.33 -21.69 4.58
N ASP A 62 -3.25 -21.71 5.57
CA ASP A 62 -4.35 -22.68 5.66
C ASP A 62 -5.47 -22.29 4.69
N ARG A 63 -5.30 -22.66 3.40
CA ARG A 63 -6.24 -22.34 2.33
C ARG A 63 -7.69 -22.68 2.68
N PRO A 64 -8.05 -23.89 3.20
CA PRO A 64 -9.42 -24.20 3.60
C PRO A 64 -9.99 -23.24 4.65
N ALA A 65 -9.20 -22.85 5.64
CA ALA A 65 -9.64 -21.94 6.68
C ALA A 65 -9.86 -20.51 6.13
N VAL A 66 -8.94 -20.02 5.28
CA VAL A 66 -9.07 -18.71 4.61
C VAL A 66 -10.29 -18.72 3.68
N GLU A 67 -10.45 -19.74 2.83
CA GLU A 67 -11.60 -19.89 1.94
C GLU A 67 -12.93 -19.86 2.71
N SER A 68 -13.01 -20.59 3.82
CA SER A 68 -14.20 -20.61 4.68
C SER A 68 -14.55 -19.23 5.23
N ALA A 69 -13.56 -18.47 5.69
CA ALA A 69 -13.75 -17.10 6.16
C ALA A 69 -14.21 -16.16 5.03
N LEU A 70 -13.58 -16.25 3.85
CA LEU A 70 -13.93 -15.42 2.70
C LEU A 70 -15.35 -15.68 2.18
N ARG A 71 -15.83 -16.93 2.17
CA ARG A 71 -17.17 -17.28 1.69
C ARG A 71 -18.29 -16.53 2.42
N THR A 72 -18.10 -16.17 3.69
CA THR A 72 -19.08 -15.45 4.51
C THR A 72 -19.08 -13.94 4.29
N ALA A 73 -18.04 -13.40 3.64
CA ALA A 73 -17.90 -11.97 3.38
C ALA A 73 -18.59 -11.56 2.06
N ASP A 74 -18.94 -10.27 1.95
CA ASP A 74 -19.47 -9.64 0.74
C ASP A 74 -18.36 -9.18 -0.21
N GLY A 75 -17.13 -9.11 0.28
CA GLY A 75 -15.92 -8.80 -0.45
C GLY A 75 -14.68 -9.00 0.41
N ALA A 76 -13.49 -8.92 -0.19
CA ALA A 76 -12.25 -9.09 0.55
C ALA A 76 -11.17 -8.08 0.13
N ILE A 77 -10.35 -7.68 1.09
CA ILE A 77 -9.19 -6.81 0.90
C ILE A 77 -7.96 -7.51 1.49
N HIS A 78 -6.94 -7.69 0.66
CA HIS A 78 -5.68 -8.31 1.07
C HIS A 78 -4.57 -7.25 1.15
N THR A 79 -4.13 -6.99 2.38
CA THR A 79 -3.01 -6.07 2.67
C THR A 79 -1.92 -6.71 3.55
N ALA A 80 -2.06 -8.00 3.88
CA ALA A 80 -1.05 -8.71 4.65
C ALA A 80 0.21 -8.93 3.79
N SER A 81 1.36 -8.68 4.38
CA SER A 81 2.66 -9.04 3.80
C SER A 81 3.67 -9.23 4.92
N PRO A 82 4.41 -10.35 4.94
CA PRO A 82 5.53 -10.52 5.87
C PRO A 82 6.68 -9.55 5.62
N GLY A 83 6.81 -9.04 4.39
CA GLY A 83 7.91 -8.14 4.00
C GLY A 83 9.25 -8.87 3.80
N ASP A 84 9.23 -10.18 3.60
CA ASP A 84 10.40 -11.03 3.41
C ASP A 84 10.22 -12.00 2.22
N ALA A 85 11.11 -12.98 2.10
CA ALA A 85 11.10 -13.95 1.01
C ALA A 85 9.83 -14.85 0.96
N THR A 86 9.03 -14.89 2.03
CA THR A 86 7.78 -15.67 2.09
C THR A 86 6.57 -14.90 1.56
N SER A 87 6.74 -13.62 1.22
CA SER A 87 5.64 -12.75 0.74
C SER A 87 4.96 -13.31 -0.51
N ALA A 88 5.72 -13.86 -1.46
CA ALA A 88 5.17 -14.43 -2.69
C ALA A 88 4.28 -15.65 -2.40
N ASP A 89 4.70 -16.52 -1.50
CA ASP A 89 3.96 -17.71 -1.13
C ASP A 89 2.67 -17.35 -0.39
N LEU A 90 2.72 -16.35 0.50
CA LEU A 90 1.55 -15.86 1.22
C LEU A 90 0.52 -15.26 0.25
N ASP A 91 0.94 -14.32 -0.60
CA ASP A 91 0.06 -13.69 -1.60
C ASP A 91 -0.58 -14.77 -2.50
N SER A 92 0.23 -15.76 -2.93
CA SER A 92 -0.24 -16.87 -3.76
C SER A 92 -1.32 -17.69 -3.05
N ALA A 93 -1.12 -18.05 -1.78
CA ALA A 93 -2.07 -18.86 -1.00
C ALA A 93 -3.40 -18.12 -0.80
N VAL A 94 -3.34 -16.82 -0.44
CA VAL A 94 -4.55 -16.01 -0.24
C VAL A 94 -5.30 -15.78 -1.54
N VAL A 95 -4.59 -15.54 -2.65
CA VAL A 95 -5.23 -15.37 -3.98
C VAL A 95 -5.93 -16.65 -4.41
N ASP A 96 -5.31 -17.82 -4.22
CA ASP A 96 -5.97 -19.08 -4.54
C ASP A 96 -7.23 -19.33 -3.70
N ALA A 97 -7.18 -19.04 -2.39
CA ALA A 97 -8.34 -19.13 -1.53
C ALA A 97 -9.45 -18.15 -1.93
N ALA A 98 -9.10 -16.93 -2.35
CA ALA A 98 -10.07 -15.93 -2.80
C ALA A 98 -10.74 -16.31 -4.11
N ILE A 99 -9.99 -16.85 -5.07
CA ILE A 99 -10.53 -17.36 -6.36
C ILE A 99 -11.56 -18.47 -6.09
N ASP A 100 -11.24 -19.44 -5.23
CA ASP A 100 -12.15 -20.53 -4.89
C ASP A 100 -13.37 -20.06 -4.08
N ALA A 101 -13.16 -19.15 -3.13
CA ALA A 101 -14.22 -18.63 -2.28
C ALA A 101 -15.25 -17.81 -3.07
N PHE A 102 -14.79 -17.03 -4.06
CA PHE A 102 -15.63 -16.09 -4.80
C PHE A 102 -16.00 -16.57 -6.21
N ALA A 103 -15.65 -17.81 -6.58
CA ALA A 103 -16.03 -18.39 -7.85
C ALA A 103 -17.56 -18.30 -8.08
N GLY A 104 -17.97 -17.73 -9.23
CA GLY A 104 -19.37 -17.59 -9.62
C GLY A 104 -20.17 -16.54 -8.83
N THR A 105 -19.53 -15.72 -7.99
CA THR A 105 -20.26 -14.77 -7.12
C THR A 105 -20.19 -13.32 -7.59
N GLY A 106 -19.18 -12.94 -8.39
CA GLY A 106 -18.89 -11.57 -8.76
C GLY A 106 -18.44 -10.67 -7.59
N LYS A 107 -18.19 -11.23 -6.39
CA LYS A 107 -17.75 -10.47 -5.22
C LYS A 107 -16.39 -9.80 -5.46
N PRO A 108 -16.16 -8.61 -4.88
CA PRO A 108 -14.88 -7.91 -5.02
C PRO A 108 -13.76 -8.57 -4.21
N TYR A 109 -12.61 -8.76 -4.85
CA TYR A 109 -11.34 -9.07 -4.20
C TYR A 109 -10.30 -8.01 -4.57
N LEU A 110 -9.84 -7.26 -3.57
CA LEU A 110 -8.87 -6.20 -3.72
C LEU A 110 -7.51 -6.67 -3.23
N HIS A 111 -6.52 -6.64 -4.10
CA HIS A 111 -5.15 -7.06 -3.83
C HIS A 111 -4.21 -5.86 -3.86
N ILE A 112 -3.45 -5.64 -2.77
CA ILE A 112 -2.45 -4.57 -2.74
C ILE A 112 -1.19 -4.99 -3.50
N SER A 113 -0.68 -4.05 -4.28
CA SER A 113 0.64 -4.10 -4.93
C SER A 113 1.36 -2.77 -4.74
N GLY A 114 2.49 -2.58 -5.41
CA GLY A 114 3.25 -1.34 -5.33
C GLY A 114 3.74 -0.87 -6.70
N VAL A 115 3.92 0.44 -6.88
CA VAL A 115 4.35 1.06 -8.15
C VAL A 115 5.74 0.59 -8.61
N TRP A 116 6.54 -0.04 -7.76
CA TRP A 116 7.86 -0.56 -8.15
C TRP A 116 7.81 -1.59 -9.28
N ILE A 117 6.66 -2.27 -9.51
CA ILE A 117 6.48 -3.19 -10.64
C ILE A 117 6.65 -2.54 -12.00
N TYR A 118 6.53 -1.21 -12.10
CA TYR A 118 6.71 -0.46 -13.35
C TYR A 118 8.16 -0.05 -13.63
N GLY A 119 9.10 -0.27 -12.69
CA GLY A 119 10.49 0.20 -12.82
C GLY A 119 10.59 1.73 -12.88
N THR A 120 11.69 2.26 -13.36
CA THR A 120 11.82 3.71 -13.62
C THR A 120 10.84 4.14 -14.71
N ASN A 121 9.94 5.06 -14.34
CA ASN A 121 8.91 5.58 -15.24
C ASN A 121 8.39 6.94 -14.74
N PRO A 122 8.62 8.03 -15.47
CA PRO A 122 8.21 9.38 -15.05
C PRO A 122 6.72 9.66 -15.26
N ALA A 123 5.93 8.71 -15.79
CA ALA A 123 4.51 8.87 -16.07
C ALA A 123 3.75 7.53 -15.97
N ILE A 124 3.78 6.91 -14.79
CA ILE A 124 3.13 5.63 -14.54
C ILE A 124 1.61 5.78 -14.65
N SER A 125 1.02 4.88 -15.39
CA SER A 125 -0.43 4.67 -15.51
C SER A 125 -0.74 3.18 -15.56
N GLU A 126 -2.00 2.82 -15.50
CA GLU A 126 -2.49 1.43 -15.61
C GLU A 126 -2.17 0.77 -16.96
N LYS A 127 -1.77 1.58 -17.96
CA LYS A 127 -1.38 1.13 -19.30
C LYS A 127 0.14 1.05 -19.49
N SER A 128 0.91 1.46 -18.48
CA SER A 128 2.37 1.40 -18.52
C SER A 128 2.87 -0.04 -18.58
N PRO A 129 3.92 -0.33 -19.37
CA PRO A 129 4.51 -1.66 -19.37
C PRO A 129 5.16 -1.95 -18.02
N PHE A 130 5.11 -3.19 -17.59
CA PHE A 130 5.81 -3.65 -16.41
C PHE A 130 7.30 -3.83 -16.69
N ASN A 131 8.14 -3.36 -15.76
CA ASN A 131 9.58 -3.54 -15.77
C ASN A 131 10.09 -3.72 -14.31
N PRO A 132 9.61 -4.76 -13.61
CA PRO A 132 9.86 -4.91 -12.20
C PRO A 132 11.33 -5.24 -11.92
N PRO A 133 11.95 -4.57 -10.91
CA PRO A 133 13.18 -5.07 -10.31
C PRO A 133 12.97 -6.48 -9.72
N ALA A 134 14.08 -7.24 -9.59
CA ALA A 134 14.04 -8.62 -9.13
C ALA A 134 13.30 -8.81 -7.80
N MET A 135 13.41 -7.83 -6.88
CA MET A 135 12.75 -7.86 -5.56
C MET A 135 11.22 -7.99 -5.64
N VAL A 136 10.59 -7.44 -6.66
CA VAL A 136 9.11 -7.39 -6.78
C VAL A 136 8.56 -8.09 -8.03
N ALA A 137 9.43 -8.73 -8.83
CA ALA A 137 9.04 -9.39 -10.08
C ALA A 137 8.04 -10.56 -9.87
N TRP A 138 8.05 -11.16 -8.70
CA TRP A 138 7.13 -12.23 -8.29
C TRP A 138 5.67 -11.78 -8.19
N ARG A 139 5.39 -10.47 -8.07
CA ARG A 139 4.01 -9.94 -7.93
C ARG A 139 3.19 -10.14 -9.19
N GLN A 140 3.77 -9.86 -10.35
CA GLN A 140 3.05 -9.84 -11.63
C GLN A 140 2.30 -11.14 -11.97
N PRO A 141 2.87 -12.35 -11.84
CA PRO A 141 2.13 -13.59 -12.10
C PRO A 141 0.98 -13.82 -11.10
N ILE A 142 1.10 -13.35 -9.86
CA ILE A 142 0.04 -13.45 -8.86
C ILE A 142 -1.09 -12.47 -9.17
N GLU A 143 -0.77 -11.21 -9.46
CA GLU A 143 -1.72 -10.18 -9.85
C GLU A 143 -2.51 -10.56 -11.10
N ARG A 144 -1.86 -11.21 -12.07
CA ARG A 144 -2.54 -11.71 -13.26
C ARG A 144 -3.62 -12.72 -12.91
N ARG A 145 -3.39 -13.65 -11.96
CA ARG A 145 -4.42 -14.60 -11.51
C ARG A 145 -5.63 -13.89 -10.90
N VAL A 146 -5.41 -12.81 -10.14
CA VAL A 146 -6.49 -11.99 -9.60
C VAL A 146 -7.36 -11.40 -10.71
N LEU A 147 -6.73 -10.89 -11.77
CA LEU A 147 -7.43 -10.21 -12.87
C LEU A 147 -8.04 -11.18 -13.89
N ASP A 148 -7.46 -12.36 -14.06
CA ASP A 148 -7.94 -13.40 -15.00
C ASP A 148 -9.10 -14.22 -14.39
N ALA A 149 -9.38 -14.09 -13.10
CA ALA A 149 -10.48 -14.78 -12.42
C ALA A 149 -11.84 -14.15 -12.81
N THR A 150 -12.49 -14.70 -13.83
CA THR A 150 -13.68 -14.12 -14.49
C THR A 150 -14.93 -14.13 -13.62
N ASP A 151 -14.99 -15.00 -12.62
CA ASP A 151 -16.18 -15.20 -11.75
C ASP A 151 -16.08 -14.40 -10.44
N MET A 152 -15.03 -13.64 -10.27
CA MET A 152 -14.72 -12.75 -9.16
C MET A 152 -14.40 -11.36 -9.72
N ARG A 153 -14.75 -10.31 -9.01
CA ARG A 153 -14.36 -8.94 -9.37
C ARG A 153 -12.95 -8.64 -8.82
N GLY A 154 -11.91 -9.04 -9.56
CA GLY A 154 -10.52 -8.82 -9.18
C GLY A 154 -10.07 -7.37 -9.41
N VAL A 155 -9.44 -6.77 -8.41
CA VAL A 155 -8.83 -5.43 -8.49
C VAL A 155 -7.43 -5.46 -7.90
N VAL A 156 -6.45 -4.94 -8.62
CA VAL A 156 -5.07 -4.77 -8.14
C VAL A 156 -4.80 -3.29 -7.91
N ILE A 157 -4.44 -2.95 -6.67
CA ILE A 157 -4.16 -1.57 -6.26
C ILE A 157 -2.64 -1.41 -6.14
N THR A 158 -2.03 -0.79 -7.16
CA THR A 158 -0.60 -0.46 -7.16
C THR A 158 -0.39 0.87 -6.42
N SER A 159 -0.13 0.73 -5.11
CA SER A 159 0.10 1.87 -4.22
C SER A 159 1.46 2.49 -4.45
N SER A 160 1.52 3.81 -4.46
CA SER A 160 2.74 4.57 -4.23
C SER A 160 3.25 4.38 -2.79
N VAL A 161 4.38 4.99 -2.44
CA VAL A 161 4.92 4.95 -1.08
C VAL A 161 3.90 5.51 -0.10
N ALA A 162 3.37 4.66 0.78
CA ALA A 162 2.39 5.06 1.79
C ALA A 162 3.08 5.75 2.98
N TYR A 163 2.50 6.87 3.43
CA TYR A 163 2.99 7.67 4.55
C TYR A 163 1.82 8.24 5.37
N GLY A 164 2.11 8.89 6.47
CA GLY A 164 1.15 9.58 7.34
C GLY A 164 1.12 9.00 8.77
N ASP A 165 0.51 9.72 9.69
CA ASP A 165 0.30 9.33 11.09
C ASP A 165 1.56 8.82 11.82
N GLY A 166 2.73 9.37 11.45
CA GLY A 166 4.04 8.98 12.00
C GLY A 166 4.52 7.60 11.56
N GLY A 167 3.76 6.91 10.69
CA GLY A 167 4.03 5.55 10.22
C GLY A 167 4.64 5.50 8.82
N GLY A 168 4.76 4.25 8.30
CA GLY A 168 5.37 3.98 6.99
C GLY A 168 6.89 3.77 7.07
N GLY A 169 7.35 2.65 6.52
CA GLY A 169 8.78 2.26 6.61
C GLY A 169 9.71 3.21 5.85
N ILE A 170 9.25 3.74 4.73
CA ILE A 170 10.07 4.61 3.86
C ILE A 170 10.28 6.01 4.45
N PRO A 171 9.27 6.73 5.00
CA PRO A 171 9.52 7.94 5.75
C PRO A 171 10.48 7.74 6.94
N GLY A 172 10.34 6.64 7.67
CA GLY A 172 11.27 6.26 8.74
C GLY A 172 12.71 6.09 8.25
N LEU A 173 12.90 5.55 7.04
CA LEU A 173 14.21 5.41 6.41
C LEU A 173 14.85 6.78 6.11
N LEU A 174 14.06 7.77 5.68
CA LEU A 174 14.54 9.14 5.43
C LEU A 174 14.96 9.82 6.73
N LEU A 175 14.14 9.73 7.78
CA LEU A 175 14.45 10.29 9.11
C LEU A 175 15.68 9.65 9.74
N GLY A 176 15.87 8.35 9.53
CA GLY A 176 17.03 7.56 9.97
C GLY A 176 18.20 7.55 8.99
N SER A 177 18.25 8.45 8.01
CA SER A 177 19.38 8.55 7.07
C SER A 177 20.70 8.74 7.80
N PRO A 178 21.81 8.15 7.32
CA PRO A 178 23.13 8.39 7.91
C PRO A 178 23.47 9.87 7.91
N ARG A 179 24.39 10.25 8.81
CA ARG A 179 24.88 11.61 8.89
C ARG A 179 26.36 11.67 8.50
N ASP A 180 26.74 12.76 7.84
CA ASP A 180 28.13 13.10 7.63
C ASP A 180 28.79 13.67 8.91
N ASP A 181 30.08 14.03 8.85
CA ASP A 181 30.82 14.58 9.98
C ASP A 181 30.28 15.93 10.47
N ALA A 182 29.56 16.67 9.61
CA ALA A 182 28.87 17.91 9.95
C ALA A 182 27.46 17.71 10.53
N GLY A 183 26.98 16.46 10.58
CA GLY A 183 25.66 16.09 11.07
C GLY A 183 24.54 16.19 10.04
N ASN A 184 24.85 16.46 8.78
CA ASN A 184 23.87 16.52 7.70
C ASN A 184 23.34 15.13 7.37
N LEU A 185 22.06 15.00 6.99
CA LEU A 185 21.51 13.74 6.47
C LEU A 185 22.06 13.45 5.07
N ILE A 186 22.51 12.22 4.83
CA ILE A 186 22.97 11.76 3.52
C ILE A 186 21.79 11.21 2.74
N MET A 187 21.51 11.78 1.56
CA MET A 187 20.44 11.38 0.66
C MET A 187 20.65 9.95 0.15
N LEU A 188 19.58 9.32 -0.27
CA LEU A 188 19.62 8.07 -1.00
C LEU A 188 19.99 8.35 -2.46
N GLY A 189 21.16 7.86 -2.90
CA GLY A 189 21.71 8.22 -4.21
C GLY A 189 21.97 9.72 -4.29
N THR A 190 21.83 10.28 -5.48
CA THR A 190 21.99 11.73 -5.69
C THR A 190 20.77 12.54 -5.24
N GLY A 191 19.67 11.87 -4.90
CA GLY A 191 18.40 12.50 -4.54
C GLY A 191 17.58 13.04 -5.71
N GLN A 192 18.02 12.86 -6.95
CA GLN A 192 17.34 13.41 -8.14
C GLN A 192 16.11 12.60 -8.57
N GLN A 193 16.02 11.34 -8.17
CA GLN A 193 14.86 10.49 -8.47
C GLN A 193 13.61 10.98 -7.74
N HIS A 194 12.46 10.89 -8.41
CA HIS A 194 11.16 11.20 -7.81
C HIS A 194 10.57 9.95 -7.16
N TRP A 195 9.90 10.15 -6.05
CA TRP A 195 9.04 9.16 -5.47
C TRP A 195 7.59 9.61 -5.55
N SER A 196 6.76 8.74 -6.12
CA SER A 196 5.32 8.89 -5.96
C SER A 196 4.92 8.44 -4.56
N THR A 197 4.09 9.23 -3.90
CA THR A 197 3.66 9.03 -2.52
C THR A 197 2.14 9.05 -2.40
N VAL A 198 1.60 8.52 -1.31
CA VAL A 198 0.17 8.60 -0.98
C VAL A 198 -0.01 8.60 0.54
N HIS A 199 -0.84 9.51 1.06
CA HIS A 199 -1.19 9.48 2.47
C HIS A 199 -2.01 8.23 2.77
N VAL A 200 -1.71 7.54 3.87
CA VAL A 200 -2.34 6.25 4.20
C VAL A 200 -3.85 6.35 4.39
N ALA A 201 -4.35 7.47 4.91
CA ALA A 201 -5.79 7.70 5.03
C ALA A 201 -6.47 7.90 3.66
N ASP A 202 -5.82 8.60 2.70
CA ASP A 202 -6.33 8.71 1.33
C ASP A 202 -6.32 7.36 0.61
N LEU A 203 -5.29 6.54 0.86
CA LEU A 203 -5.23 5.17 0.35
C LEU A 203 -6.36 4.30 0.93
N ALA A 204 -6.65 4.43 2.22
CA ALA A 204 -7.75 3.72 2.87
C ALA A 204 -9.12 4.12 2.30
N ASP A 205 -9.38 5.43 2.10
CA ASP A 205 -10.59 5.92 1.40
C ASP A 205 -10.69 5.32 -0.01
N PHE A 206 -9.55 5.20 -0.72
CA PHE A 206 -9.54 4.57 -2.03
C PHE A 206 -9.97 3.10 -1.96
N PHE A 207 -9.44 2.29 -1.03
CA PHE A 207 -9.86 0.90 -0.84
C PHE A 207 -11.37 0.78 -0.59
N ARG A 208 -11.92 1.63 0.29
CA ARG A 208 -13.36 1.68 0.57
C ARG A 208 -14.15 1.97 -0.70
N ARG A 209 -13.79 3.01 -1.46
CA ARG A 209 -14.50 3.37 -2.72
C ARG A 209 -14.49 2.22 -3.71
N VAL A 210 -13.36 1.53 -3.86
CA VAL A 210 -13.24 0.39 -4.79
C VAL A 210 -14.11 -0.79 -4.35
N VAL A 211 -14.14 -1.14 -3.07
CA VAL A 211 -14.97 -2.27 -2.60
C VAL A 211 -16.45 -1.99 -2.76
N GLU A 212 -16.84 -0.73 -2.59
CA GLU A 212 -18.21 -0.25 -2.77
C GLU A 212 -18.63 -0.10 -4.24
N HIS A 213 -17.71 0.01 -5.19
CA HIS A 213 -18.02 0.36 -6.58
C HIS A 213 -18.18 -0.89 -7.45
N ASP A 214 -19.39 -1.15 -7.94
CA ASP A 214 -19.76 -2.40 -8.63
C ASP A 214 -18.97 -2.69 -9.93
N SER A 215 -18.51 -1.66 -10.62
CA SER A 215 -17.80 -1.79 -11.89
C SER A 215 -16.29 -1.52 -11.80
N ALA A 216 -15.74 -1.25 -10.60
CA ALA A 216 -14.30 -1.07 -10.44
C ALA A 216 -13.57 -2.38 -10.72
N GLY A 217 -12.53 -2.36 -11.56
CA GLY A 217 -11.80 -3.56 -11.96
C GLY A 217 -10.44 -3.26 -12.58
N GLY A 218 -9.61 -4.31 -12.70
CA GLY A 218 -8.27 -4.18 -13.26
C GLY A 218 -7.28 -3.50 -12.31
N TYR A 219 -6.22 -2.90 -12.88
CA TYR A 219 -5.24 -2.14 -12.11
C TYR A 219 -5.75 -0.73 -11.80
N TYR A 220 -5.38 -0.24 -10.61
CA TYR A 220 -5.41 1.17 -10.24
C TYR A 220 -4.04 1.59 -9.69
N VAL A 221 -3.48 2.64 -10.27
CA VAL A 221 -2.22 3.25 -9.82
C VAL A 221 -2.57 4.42 -8.91
N ILE A 222 -2.16 4.34 -7.64
CA ILE A 222 -2.58 5.29 -6.61
C ILE A 222 -1.39 6.09 -6.09
N GLY A 223 -1.50 7.42 -6.19
CA GLY A 223 -0.54 8.40 -5.67
C GLY A 223 -1.21 9.76 -5.47
N ASP A 224 -0.57 10.63 -4.69
CA ASP A 224 -1.07 11.99 -4.45
C ASP A 224 -0.91 12.92 -5.67
N GLY A 225 0.00 12.57 -6.59
CA GLY A 225 0.31 13.35 -7.78
C GLY A 225 1.37 14.45 -7.56
N VAL A 226 1.93 14.54 -6.35
CA VAL A 226 2.99 15.54 -6.04
C VAL A 226 4.35 15.09 -6.56
N ASN A 227 4.70 13.82 -6.40
CA ASN A 227 5.93 13.20 -6.94
C ASN A 227 7.21 13.99 -6.60
N SER A 228 7.47 14.20 -5.30
CA SER A 228 8.65 14.92 -4.84
C SER A 228 9.96 14.17 -5.13
N THR A 229 11.04 14.89 -5.35
CA THR A 229 12.37 14.30 -5.42
C THR A 229 12.81 13.78 -4.05
N VAL A 230 13.68 12.77 -4.04
CA VAL A 230 14.27 12.27 -2.78
C VAL A 230 15.10 13.36 -2.10
N ALA A 231 15.66 14.30 -2.84
CA ALA A 231 16.32 15.49 -2.28
C ALA A 231 15.34 16.34 -1.46
N GLU A 232 14.18 16.74 -2.04
CA GLU A 232 13.15 17.51 -1.32
C GLU A 232 12.62 16.78 -0.08
N LEU A 233 12.43 15.47 -0.18
CA LEU A 233 12.00 14.63 0.93
C LEU A 233 13.06 14.53 2.03
N THR A 234 14.35 14.36 1.66
CA THR A 234 15.43 14.27 2.65
C THR A 234 15.71 15.63 3.31
N GLU A 235 15.57 16.74 2.58
CA GLU A 235 15.64 18.10 3.14
C GLU A 235 14.51 18.31 4.17
N ALA A 236 13.30 17.87 3.86
CA ALA A 236 12.18 17.93 4.81
C ALA A 236 12.43 17.03 6.03
N ALA A 237 12.96 15.82 5.81
CA ALA A 237 13.35 14.91 6.90
C ALA A 237 14.47 15.49 7.76
N ALA A 238 15.43 16.24 7.19
CA ALA A 238 16.47 16.91 7.95
C ALA A 238 15.88 17.93 8.95
N VAL A 239 14.86 18.68 8.54
CA VAL A 239 14.13 19.60 9.43
C VAL A 239 13.48 18.83 10.59
N ALA A 240 12.77 17.72 10.29
CA ALA A 240 12.12 16.90 11.29
C ALA A 240 13.11 16.24 12.27
N ALA A 241 14.25 15.78 11.75
CA ALA A 241 15.30 15.10 12.53
C ALA A 241 16.29 16.08 13.22
N GLY A 242 16.08 17.39 13.11
CA GLY A 242 16.97 18.41 13.67
C GLY A 242 18.39 18.35 13.07
N ALA A 243 18.55 17.94 11.81
CA ALA A 243 19.80 17.95 11.09
C ALA A 243 20.06 19.32 10.44
N PRO A 244 21.34 19.78 10.31
CA PRO A 244 21.64 21.08 9.71
C PRO A 244 21.21 21.19 8.25
N ALA A 245 21.37 20.11 7.47
CA ALA A 245 21.01 20.05 6.04
C ALA A 245 20.84 18.59 5.58
N ALA A 246 20.53 18.41 4.31
CA ALA A 246 20.68 17.16 3.58
C ALA A 246 21.73 17.33 2.48
N VAL A 247 22.55 16.31 2.27
CA VAL A 247 23.64 16.32 1.27
C VAL A 247 23.52 15.10 0.35
N PRO A 248 23.87 15.20 -0.94
CA PRO A 248 23.83 14.07 -1.83
C PRO A 248 24.72 12.92 -1.35
N GLY A 249 24.23 11.70 -1.47
CA GLY A 249 25.00 10.47 -1.37
C GLY A 249 25.32 9.89 -2.76
N SER A 250 25.58 8.60 -2.80
CA SER A 250 25.77 7.86 -4.05
C SER A 250 24.91 6.58 -4.09
N ASP A 251 24.68 6.07 -5.29
CA ASP A 251 23.99 4.79 -5.49
C ASP A 251 24.76 3.62 -4.90
N GLU A 252 26.10 3.69 -4.93
CA GLU A 252 26.99 2.67 -4.36
C GLU A 252 26.85 2.63 -2.82
N GLU A 253 26.84 3.79 -2.16
CA GLU A 253 26.62 3.88 -0.71
C GLU A 253 25.22 3.37 -0.32
N ALA A 254 24.19 3.69 -1.13
CA ALA A 254 22.85 3.20 -0.92
C ALA A 254 22.79 1.67 -0.98
N ARG A 255 23.40 1.04 -1.99
CA ARG A 255 23.48 -0.42 -2.12
C ARG A 255 24.30 -1.09 -1.01
N ALA A 256 25.42 -0.49 -0.63
CA ALA A 256 26.24 -1.00 0.47
C ALA A 256 25.49 -1.00 1.82
N ARG A 257 24.65 0.00 2.05
CA ARG A 257 23.87 0.15 3.29
C ARG A 257 22.62 -0.71 3.34
N LEU A 258 21.86 -0.76 2.25
CA LEU A 258 20.51 -1.34 2.23
C LEU A 258 20.44 -2.72 1.56
N GLY A 259 21.54 -3.16 0.96
CA GLY A 259 21.59 -4.31 0.07
C GLY A 259 21.13 -3.94 -1.35
N GLU A 260 21.63 -4.65 -2.33
CA GLU A 260 21.45 -4.37 -3.76
C GLU A 260 19.96 -4.29 -4.15
N TYR A 261 19.20 -5.33 -3.82
CA TYR A 261 17.80 -5.44 -4.24
C TYR A 261 16.88 -4.35 -3.65
N PHE A 262 17.09 -4.00 -2.37
CA PHE A 262 16.26 -2.98 -1.74
C PHE A 262 16.68 -1.57 -2.15
N ALA A 263 17.97 -1.32 -2.31
CA ALA A 263 18.46 -0.05 -2.85
C ALA A 263 17.96 0.19 -4.28
N ASP A 264 17.97 -0.83 -5.14
CA ASP A 264 17.53 -0.71 -6.52
C ASP A 264 16.07 -0.25 -6.65
N VAL A 265 15.15 -0.73 -5.80
CA VAL A 265 13.76 -0.26 -5.83
C VAL A 265 13.60 1.17 -5.31
N LEU A 266 14.45 1.60 -4.36
CA LEU A 266 14.43 2.96 -3.81
C LEU A 266 15.12 3.99 -4.71
N LEU A 267 15.99 3.55 -5.62
CA LEU A 267 16.65 4.41 -6.62
C LEU A 267 15.83 4.58 -7.90
N LEU A 268 14.66 3.94 -8.02
CA LEU A 268 13.76 4.13 -9.14
C LEU A 268 13.26 5.58 -9.18
N ASP A 269 13.21 6.14 -10.38
CA ASP A 269 12.59 7.44 -10.65
C ASP A 269 11.15 7.22 -11.12
N GLN A 270 10.17 7.58 -10.29
CA GLN A 270 8.77 7.20 -10.48
C GLN A 270 7.81 8.36 -10.21
N SER A 271 6.88 8.60 -11.14
CA SER A 271 5.82 9.60 -10.98
C SER A 271 4.46 9.03 -11.40
N THR A 272 3.40 9.39 -10.65
CA THR A 272 2.02 8.97 -10.93
C THR A 272 1.07 10.16 -10.82
N THR A 273 -0.12 10.04 -11.40
CA THR A 273 -1.18 11.06 -11.30
C THR A 273 -2.48 10.51 -10.73
N ALA A 274 -2.58 9.19 -10.57
CA ALA A 274 -3.81 8.49 -10.18
C ALA A 274 -5.03 8.88 -11.07
N ALA A 275 -4.81 9.08 -12.35
CA ALA A 275 -5.83 9.62 -13.25
C ALA A 275 -7.07 8.74 -13.36
N LYS A 276 -6.92 7.42 -13.40
CA LYS A 276 -8.05 6.47 -13.43
C LYS A 276 -8.90 6.55 -12.17
N ALA A 277 -8.28 6.57 -11.00
CA ALA A 277 -8.98 6.69 -9.71
C ALA A 277 -9.80 7.98 -9.63
N ARG A 278 -9.22 9.10 -10.09
CA ARG A 278 -9.91 10.40 -10.12
C ARG A 278 -11.12 10.41 -11.04
N THR A 279 -11.02 9.78 -12.21
CA THR A 279 -12.09 9.81 -13.23
C THR A 279 -13.18 8.77 -13.00
N GLU A 280 -12.84 7.57 -12.53
CA GLU A 280 -13.80 6.47 -12.38
C GLU A 280 -14.47 6.46 -11.00
N LEU A 281 -13.75 6.87 -9.95
CA LEU A 281 -14.22 6.75 -8.57
C LEU A 281 -14.41 8.10 -7.85
N ASP A 282 -14.23 9.23 -8.57
CA ASP A 282 -14.24 10.57 -7.98
C ASP A 282 -13.33 10.66 -6.74
N TRP A 283 -12.20 9.93 -6.78
CA TRP A 283 -11.24 9.90 -5.70
C TRP A 283 -10.18 10.99 -5.90
N ALA A 284 -9.90 11.73 -4.86
CA ALA A 284 -8.80 12.69 -4.84
C ALA A 284 -8.13 12.68 -3.47
N PRO A 285 -6.78 12.73 -3.40
CA PRO A 285 -6.07 12.88 -2.13
C PRO A 285 -6.46 14.20 -1.48
N SER A 286 -6.62 14.19 -0.16
CA SER A 286 -7.07 15.34 0.64
C SER A 286 -6.11 15.69 1.77
N HIS A 287 -5.13 14.85 2.05
CA HIS A 287 -4.14 15.07 3.10
C HIS A 287 -2.89 15.80 2.57
N PRO A 288 -2.14 16.48 3.45
CA PRO A 288 -0.89 17.13 3.09
C PRO A 288 0.11 16.16 2.46
N GLY A 289 0.92 16.64 1.50
CA GLY A 289 1.97 15.85 0.88
C GLY A 289 3.09 15.47 1.86
N LEU A 290 3.88 14.43 1.53
CA LEU A 290 4.93 13.92 2.44
C LEU A 290 5.95 14.98 2.86
N VAL A 291 6.29 15.95 2.00
CA VAL A 291 7.18 17.07 2.35
C VAL A 291 6.60 17.90 3.50
N ASP A 292 5.30 18.21 3.44
CA ASP A 292 4.62 18.98 4.49
C ASP A 292 4.45 18.16 5.77
N GLU A 293 4.11 16.87 5.66
CA GLU A 293 4.04 15.94 6.78
C GLU A 293 5.39 15.82 7.53
N LEU A 294 6.50 15.73 6.80
CA LEU A 294 7.83 15.71 7.40
C LEU A 294 8.17 17.04 8.08
N ARG A 295 7.81 18.18 7.46
CA ARG A 295 8.15 19.51 8.01
C ARG A 295 7.28 19.95 9.16
N HIS A 296 5.98 19.62 9.12
CA HIS A 296 4.97 20.25 9.98
C HIS A 296 3.99 19.25 10.61
N GLY A 297 3.96 18.00 10.15
CA GLY A 297 2.98 17.00 10.51
C GLY A 297 3.47 15.97 11.52
N SER A 298 2.98 14.75 11.36
CA SER A 298 3.06 13.64 12.31
C SER A 298 4.46 13.04 12.51
N TYR A 299 5.45 13.42 11.70
CA TYR A 299 6.84 12.93 11.80
C TYR A 299 7.76 13.83 12.65
N ARG A 300 7.26 14.92 13.16
CA ARG A 300 8.04 15.78 14.07
C ARG A 300 7.96 15.24 15.51
N ASN A 301 9.12 15.12 16.15
CA ASN A 301 9.23 14.83 17.59
C ASN A 301 8.87 16.06 18.43
#